data_c0f0788dce04352f0d7e5d3104bfea39
#
_entry.id   c0f0788dce04352f0d7e5d3104bfea39
#
_cell.length_a   1.000
_cell.length_b   1.000
_cell.length_c   1.000
_cell.angle_alpha   90.00
_cell.angle_beta   90.00
_cell.angle_gamma   90.00
#
_symmetry.space_group_name_H-M   'P 1'
#
loop_
_entity.id
_entity.type
_entity.pdbx_description
1 polymer ?
#
loop_
_entity_poly.entity_id
_entity_poly.type
_entity_poly.pdbx_seq_one_letter_code
_entity_poly.pdbx_strand_id
1 'polypeptide(L)'
;MFRAGVARGVLVLYAVCTVTSAALLAGSGPLRWSEIAPALALQMLVGALLALSMRRERETPFAGLLGIVAYLVSVAILRDGAGPTVGFGVLVLLPVAWSALRARRAEMVVAIIGVAVIYLAPIVIVGAPRYPTSQWHAGVLFVVIAAGLGITVMHLVTRVQGLMHQLHALARTDDLTGVANRRAWTELLRRELAFSRRTLQPLSVAILDLDHFKRFNDEHGHPAADRLLRTTVAGWETALRETDVIGRWGGDEFVLLLPTCDAGCAVFVIERLRAACPDAPFSAGLVEATEDSTPESIIAEADIALYQAKRNGRMATAISGKIDLGRRPRRSEVSEAVR
;
A
#
# COMPACT_ATOMS: atom_id res chain seq x y z
N MET A 1 6.83 1.41 -0.99
CA MET A 1 7.80 0.78 -0.05
C MET A 1 7.55 -0.73 0.17
N PHE A 2 6.33 -1.18 0.31
CA PHE A 2 5.97 -2.60 0.56
C PHE A 2 6.36 -3.55 -0.61
N ARG A 3 6.23 -3.14 -1.88
CA ARG A 3 6.56 -3.96 -3.06
C ARG A 3 8.05 -4.29 -3.23
N ALA A 4 8.94 -3.35 -2.92
CA ALA A 4 10.39 -3.59 -2.98
C ALA A 4 10.90 -4.57 -1.88
N GLY A 5 10.20 -4.63 -0.74
CA GLY A 5 10.51 -5.58 0.34
C GLY A 5 10.17 -7.03 -0.02
N VAL A 6 9.06 -7.23 -0.73
CA VAL A 6 8.62 -8.57 -1.19
C VAL A 6 9.60 -9.14 -2.20
N ALA A 7 10.09 -8.29 -3.11
CA ALA A 7 11.08 -8.65 -4.11
C ALA A 7 12.39 -9.15 -3.48
N ARG A 8 12.90 -8.41 -2.50
CA ARG A 8 14.11 -8.79 -1.75
C ARG A 8 13.91 -10.10 -0.99
N GLY A 9 12.72 -10.33 -0.42
CA GLY A 9 12.43 -11.56 0.31
C GLY A 9 12.45 -12.82 -0.57
N VAL A 10 11.96 -12.76 -1.82
CA VAL A 10 12.06 -13.91 -2.76
C VAL A 10 13.50 -14.22 -3.11
N LEU A 11 14.32 -13.20 -3.39
CA LEU A 11 15.75 -13.37 -3.65
C LEU A 11 16.46 -14.01 -2.45
N VAL A 12 16.16 -13.55 -1.23
CA VAL A 12 16.70 -14.13 0.01
C VAL A 12 16.27 -15.59 0.14
N LEU A 13 15.00 -15.91 -0.11
CA LEU A 13 14.50 -17.29 -0.05
C LEU A 13 15.28 -18.21 -1.01
N TYR A 14 15.42 -17.80 -2.28
CA TYR A 14 16.19 -18.58 -3.27
C TYR A 14 17.67 -18.65 -2.94
N ALA A 15 18.29 -17.58 -2.44
CA ALA A 15 19.67 -17.57 -2.00
C ALA A 15 19.89 -18.54 -0.82
N VAL A 16 19.03 -18.48 0.19
CA VAL A 16 19.06 -19.40 1.34
C VAL A 16 18.89 -20.84 0.87
N CYS A 17 17.98 -21.12 -0.07
CA CYS A 17 17.79 -22.47 -0.61
C CYS A 17 19.02 -22.96 -1.36
N THR A 18 19.63 -22.12 -2.19
CA THR A 18 20.83 -22.50 -2.95
C THR A 18 22.00 -22.77 -2.02
N VAL A 19 22.20 -21.90 -1.01
CA VAL A 19 23.29 -22.08 0.00
C VAL A 19 23.04 -23.31 0.87
N THR A 20 21.83 -23.55 1.34
CA THR A 20 21.48 -24.74 2.12
C THR A 20 21.61 -26.02 1.30
N SER A 21 21.19 -26.00 0.03
CA SER A 21 21.37 -27.12 -0.87
C SER A 21 22.88 -27.43 -1.08
N ALA A 22 23.71 -26.42 -1.32
CA ALA A 22 25.12 -26.54 -1.46
C ALA A 22 25.81 -27.06 -0.17
N ALA A 23 25.41 -26.57 1.00
CA ALA A 23 25.96 -27.01 2.29
C ALA A 23 25.58 -28.46 2.62
N LEU A 24 24.36 -28.89 2.33
CA LEU A 24 23.92 -30.27 2.51
C LEU A 24 24.66 -31.23 1.55
N LEU A 25 24.98 -30.77 0.34
CA LEU A 25 25.73 -31.52 -0.62
C LEU A 25 27.21 -31.71 -0.19
N ALA A 26 27.82 -30.71 0.43
CA ALA A 26 29.19 -30.77 0.91
C ALA A 26 29.43 -31.82 2.03
N GLY A 27 28.35 -32.14 2.79
CA GLY A 27 28.41 -33.15 3.89
C GLY A 27 27.94 -34.55 3.50
N SER A 28 27.48 -34.77 2.28
CA SER A 28 26.95 -36.05 1.81
C SER A 28 28.06 -36.85 1.05
N GLY A 29 28.02 -38.20 1.19
CA GLY A 29 28.95 -39.12 0.54
C GLY A 29 29.00 -39.02 -1.01
N PRO A 30 29.36 -40.04 -1.75
CA PRO A 30 29.53 -39.94 -3.20
C PRO A 30 28.24 -39.51 -3.89
N LEU A 31 28.27 -38.26 -4.41
CA LEU A 31 27.13 -37.57 -5.02
C LEU A 31 26.99 -37.93 -6.50
N ARG A 32 25.79 -38.17 -6.98
CA ARG A 32 25.47 -38.25 -8.41
C ARG A 32 25.36 -36.88 -9.03
N TRP A 33 26.50 -36.24 -9.33
CA TRP A 33 26.55 -34.88 -9.89
C TRP A 33 25.74 -34.72 -11.18
N SER A 34 25.57 -35.75 -11.98
CA SER A 34 24.74 -35.75 -13.18
C SER A 34 23.25 -35.48 -12.91
N GLU A 35 22.78 -35.85 -11.72
CA GLU A 35 21.39 -35.65 -11.32
C GLU A 35 21.23 -34.35 -10.52
N ILE A 36 22.23 -33.92 -9.78
CA ILE A 36 22.16 -32.74 -8.87
C ILE A 36 22.41 -31.43 -9.63
N ALA A 37 23.36 -31.39 -10.56
CA ALA A 37 23.70 -30.18 -11.28
C ALA A 37 22.49 -29.55 -12.07
N PRO A 38 21.65 -30.34 -12.75
CA PRO A 38 20.45 -29.79 -13.40
C PRO A 38 19.47 -29.15 -12.42
N ALA A 39 19.29 -29.69 -11.21
CA ALA A 39 18.41 -29.16 -10.21
C ALA A 39 18.89 -27.80 -9.66
N LEU A 40 20.20 -27.70 -9.37
CA LEU A 40 20.82 -26.45 -8.95
C LEU A 40 20.75 -25.40 -10.06
N ALA A 41 20.99 -25.78 -11.32
CA ALA A 41 20.87 -24.89 -12.47
C ALA A 41 19.44 -24.37 -12.63
N LEU A 42 18.43 -25.24 -12.45
CA LEU A 42 17.01 -24.85 -12.47
C LEU A 42 16.68 -23.87 -11.35
N GLN A 43 17.16 -24.10 -10.12
CA GLN A 43 16.95 -23.17 -9.00
C GLN A 43 17.55 -21.79 -9.30
N MET A 44 18.78 -21.74 -9.80
CA MET A 44 19.45 -20.49 -10.15
C MET A 44 18.72 -19.77 -11.28
N LEU A 45 18.28 -20.49 -12.31
CA LEU A 45 17.55 -19.94 -13.44
C LEU A 45 16.22 -19.33 -13.01
N VAL A 46 15.44 -20.06 -12.20
CA VAL A 46 14.15 -19.59 -11.70
C VAL A 46 14.33 -18.38 -10.78
N GLY A 47 15.33 -18.40 -9.89
CA GLY A 47 15.69 -17.26 -9.06
C GLY A 47 16.07 -16.03 -9.89
N ALA A 48 16.85 -16.19 -10.93
CA ALA A 48 17.24 -15.11 -11.84
C ALA A 48 16.03 -14.55 -12.63
N LEU A 49 15.17 -15.42 -13.17
CA LEU A 49 13.96 -15.00 -13.90
C LEU A 49 12.98 -14.25 -12.99
N LEU A 50 12.81 -14.72 -11.74
CA LEU A 50 12.00 -14.00 -10.75
C LEU A 50 12.62 -12.64 -10.44
N ALA A 51 13.92 -12.55 -10.22
CA ALA A 51 14.62 -11.28 -9.98
C ALA A 51 14.46 -10.29 -11.15
N LEU A 52 14.54 -10.78 -12.39
CA LEU A 52 14.36 -9.98 -13.60
C LEU A 52 12.90 -9.52 -13.79
N SER A 53 11.93 -10.38 -13.52
CA SER A 53 10.51 -10.03 -13.60
C SER A 53 10.15 -8.92 -12.62
N MET A 54 10.81 -8.92 -11.47
CA MET A 54 10.63 -7.91 -10.42
C MET A 54 11.20 -6.53 -10.79
N ARG A 55 12.29 -6.49 -11.57
CA ARG A 55 12.85 -5.23 -12.10
C ARG A 55 11.94 -4.57 -13.14
N ARG A 56 11.11 -5.36 -13.84
CA ARG A 56 10.23 -4.87 -14.91
C ARG A 56 8.83 -4.45 -14.46
N GLU A 57 8.56 -4.42 -13.13
CA GLU A 57 7.26 -4.05 -12.54
C GLU A 57 6.04 -4.81 -13.09
N ARG A 58 6.24 -5.84 -13.89
CA ARG A 58 5.19 -6.70 -14.45
C ARG A 58 5.01 -7.94 -13.60
N GLU A 59 4.31 -7.83 -12.48
CA GLU A 59 3.82 -9.02 -11.79
C GLU A 59 2.69 -9.65 -12.63
N THR A 60 2.99 -10.69 -13.37
CA THR A 60 1.94 -11.56 -13.91
C THR A 60 1.41 -12.42 -12.76
N PRO A 61 0.08 -12.58 -12.62
CA PRO A 61 -0.52 -13.37 -11.52
C PRO A 61 -0.02 -14.81 -11.48
N PHE A 62 0.50 -15.34 -12.60
CA PHE A 62 1.03 -16.69 -12.72
C PHE A 62 2.53 -16.83 -12.36
N ALA A 63 3.30 -15.74 -12.26
CA ALA A 63 4.73 -15.83 -11.99
C ALA A 63 5.03 -16.46 -10.61
N GLY A 64 4.20 -16.18 -9.61
CA GLY A 64 4.31 -16.78 -8.27
C GLY A 64 4.07 -18.29 -8.29
N LEU A 65 3.00 -18.74 -8.93
CA LEU A 65 2.66 -20.17 -9.06
C LEU A 65 3.74 -20.93 -9.83
N LEU A 66 4.18 -20.39 -10.96
CA LEU A 66 5.22 -21.00 -11.78
C LEU A 66 6.53 -21.14 -11.00
N GLY A 67 6.90 -20.09 -10.22
CA GLY A 67 8.07 -20.11 -9.35
C GLY A 67 8.00 -21.21 -8.28
N ILE A 68 6.85 -21.38 -7.63
CA ILE A 68 6.61 -22.42 -6.63
C ILE A 68 6.74 -23.81 -7.26
N VAL A 69 6.10 -24.05 -8.41
CA VAL A 69 6.14 -25.33 -9.10
C VAL A 69 7.57 -25.68 -9.53
N ALA A 70 8.27 -24.75 -10.17
CA ALA A 70 9.66 -24.95 -10.61
C ALA A 70 10.61 -25.22 -9.43
N TYR A 71 10.41 -24.52 -8.29
CA TYR A 71 11.14 -24.76 -7.06
C TYR A 71 10.90 -26.18 -6.53
N LEU A 72 9.64 -26.61 -6.44
CA LEU A 72 9.27 -27.94 -5.95
C LEU A 72 9.83 -29.05 -6.84
N VAL A 73 9.81 -28.86 -8.17
CA VAL A 73 10.43 -29.79 -9.13
C VAL A 73 11.94 -29.89 -8.87
N SER A 74 12.64 -28.76 -8.66
CA SER A 74 14.07 -28.77 -8.36
C SER A 74 14.39 -29.52 -7.06
N VAL A 75 13.59 -29.32 -6.00
CA VAL A 75 13.75 -30.06 -4.73
C VAL A 75 13.45 -31.56 -4.89
N ALA A 76 12.47 -31.93 -5.73
CA ALA A 76 12.20 -33.33 -6.04
C ALA A 76 13.42 -34.02 -6.70
N ILE A 77 14.05 -33.37 -7.70
CA ILE A 77 15.23 -33.88 -8.38
C ILE A 77 16.41 -33.97 -7.40
N LEU A 78 16.64 -32.95 -6.57
CA LEU A 78 17.69 -32.98 -5.54
C LEU A 78 17.53 -34.13 -4.56
N ARG A 79 16.28 -34.35 -4.09
CA ARG A 79 15.97 -35.46 -3.16
C ARG A 79 16.20 -36.81 -3.81
N ASP A 80 15.86 -36.97 -5.07
CA ASP A 80 16.06 -38.23 -5.79
C ASP A 80 17.53 -38.51 -6.05
N GLY A 81 18.33 -37.51 -6.47
CA GLY A 81 19.76 -37.63 -6.73
C GLY A 81 20.65 -37.84 -5.50
N ALA A 82 20.29 -37.19 -4.38
CA ALA A 82 21.04 -37.28 -3.12
C ALA A 82 20.60 -38.46 -2.23
N GLY A 83 19.46 -39.07 -2.53
CA GLY A 83 18.85 -40.13 -1.72
C GLY A 83 17.92 -39.62 -0.60
N PRO A 84 17.03 -40.48 -0.12
CA PRO A 84 15.94 -40.09 0.81
C PRO A 84 16.43 -39.76 2.22
N THR A 85 17.67 -40.07 2.58
CA THR A 85 18.28 -39.87 3.90
C THR A 85 18.90 -38.47 4.07
N VAL A 86 19.18 -37.76 2.97
CA VAL A 86 19.73 -36.39 3.03
C VAL A 86 18.61 -35.41 3.28
N GLY A 87 18.81 -34.46 4.21
CA GLY A 87 17.83 -33.54 4.76
C GLY A 87 17.13 -32.55 3.80
N PHE A 88 17.18 -32.74 2.48
CA PHE A 88 16.55 -31.88 1.47
C PHE A 88 15.02 -31.77 1.63
N GLY A 89 14.41 -32.72 2.34
CA GLY A 89 12.99 -32.72 2.58
C GLY A 89 12.44 -31.49 3.26
N VAL A 90 13.22 -30.85 4.11
CA VAL A 90 12.81 -29.61 4.83
C VAL A 90 12.61 -28.43 3.87
N LEU A 91 13.33 -28.42 2.74
CA LEU A 91 13.25 -27.34 1.76
C LEU A 91 11.85 -27.20 1.14
N VAL A 92 11.05 -28.26 1.09
CA VAL A 92 9.67 -28.20 0.57
C VAL A 92 8.73 -27.32 1.42
N LEU A 93 9.10 -27.03 2.68
CA LEU A 93 8.30 -26.18 3.55
C LEU A 93 8.47 -24.68 3.22
N LEU A 94 9.54 -24.31 2.55
CA LEU A 94 9.83 -22.90 2.24
C LEU A 94 8.79 -22.24 1.33
N PRO A 95 8.33 -22.85 0.23
CA PRO A 95 7.24 -22.28 -0.58
C PRO A 95 5.93 -22.14 0.18
N VAL A 96 5.66 -23.08 1.10
CA VAL A 96 4.44 -23.03 1.96
C VAL A 96 4.50 -21.84 2.90
N ALA A 97 5.62 -21.69 3.63
CA ALA A 97 5.84 -20.54 4.51
C ALA A 97 5.79 -19.20 3.75
N TRP A 98 6.45 -19.16 2.58
CA TRP A 98 6.46 -18.00 1.71
C TRP A 98 5.07 -17.57 1.24
N SER A 99 4.28 -18.52 0.74
CA SER A 99 2.90 -18.28 0.28
C SER A 99 2.00 -17.83 1.42
N ALA A 100 2.19 -18.41 2.61
CA ALA A 100 1.47 -18.05 3.83
C ALA A 100 1.79 -16.61 4.29
N LEU A 101 3.08 -16.21 4.27
CA LEU A 101 3.52 -14.84 4.58
C LEU A 101 2.94 -13.78 3.64
N ARG A 102 2.66 -14.15 2.38
CA ARG A 102 2.01 -13.29 1.39
C ARG A 102 0.48 -13.31 1.45
N ALA A 103 -0.08 -14.13 2.33
CA ALA A 103 -1.52 -14.38 2.44
C ALA A 103 -2.18 -14.84 1.12
N ARG A 104 -1.42 -15.53 0.24
CA ARG A 104 -1.91 -16.04 -1.04
C ARG A 104 -2.38 -17.49 -0.91
N ARG A 105 -3.66 -17.69 -0.63
CA ARG A 105 -4.26 -19.02 -0.38
C ARG A 105 -4.03 -20.01 -1.52
N ALA A 106 -4.19 -19.58 -2.77
CA ALA A 106 -4.01 -20.47 -3.93
C ALA A 106 -2.56 -20.97 -4.05
N GLU A 107 -1.57 -20.10 -3.87
CA GLU A 107 -0.15 -20.46 -3.90
C GLU A 107 0.19 -21.43 -2.76
N MET A 108 -0.37 -21.23 -1.56
CA MET A 108 -0.18 -22.10 -0.42
C MET A 108 -0.77 -23.50 -0.66
N VAL A 109 -1.97 -23.59 -1.22
CA VAL A 109 -2.60 -24.89 -1.55
C VAL A 109 -1.75 -25.64 -2.58
N VAL A 110 -1.28 -24.96 -3.63
CA VAL A 110 -0.38 -25.58 -4.64
C VAL A 110 0.91 -26.06 -4.00
N ALA A 111 1.51 -25.26 -3.10
CA ALA A 111 2.72 -25.67 -2.38
C ALA A 111 2.47 -26.92 -1.52
N ILE A 112 1.35 -27.00 -0.76
CA ILE A 112 1.02 -28.16 0.07
C ILE A 112 0.76 -29.42 -0.80
N ILE A 113 0.03 -29.26 -1.92
CA ILE A 113 -0.16 -30.36 -2.88
C ILE A 113 1.20 -30.82 -3.42
N GLY A 114 2.09 -29.91 -3.75
CA GLY A 114 3.45 -30.23 -4.22
C GLY A 114 4.26 -30.99 -3.17
N VAL A 115 4.14 -30.65 -1.89
CA VAL A 115 4.74 -31.42 -0.79
C VAL A 115 4.21 -32.86 -0.79
N ALA A 116 2.87 -33.02 -0.89
CA ALA A 116 2.27 -34.34 -0.94
C ALA A 116 2.76 -35.18 -2.14
N VAL A 117 2.82 -34.56 -3.32
CA VAL A 117 3.33 -35.23 -4.54
C VAL A 117 4.77 -35.67 -4.37
N ILE A 118 5.66 -34.77 -3.88
CA ILE A 118 7.09 -35.06 -3.73
C ILE A 118 7.35 -36.22 -2.74
N TYR A 119 6.53 -36.34 -1.71
CA TYR A 119 6.73 -37.37 -0.70
C TYR A 119 5.98 -38.67 -0.96
N LEU A 120 4.76 -38.63 -1.49
CA LEU A 120 3.89 -39.80 -1.62
C LEU A 120 3.97 -40.44 -3.01
N ALA A 121 4.09 -39.65 -4.09
CA ALA A 121 4.12 -40.19 -5.44
C ALA A 121 5.30 -41.14 -5.71
N PRO A 122 6.54 -40.89 -5.26
CA PRO A 122 7.67 -41.82 -5.47
C PRO A 122 7.44 -43.19 -4.79
N ILE A 123 6.75 -43.24 -3.65
CA ILE A 123 6.44 -44.49 -2.96
C ILE A 123 5.51 -45.37 -3.81
N VAL A 124 4.55 -44.72 -4.51
CA VAL A 124 3.56 -45.44 -5.33
C VAL A 124 4.13 -45.79 -6.71
N ILE A 125 4.88 -44.87 -7.33
CA ILE A 125 5.30 -45.00 -8.73
C ILE A 125 6.62 -45.78 -8.84
N VAL A 126 7.58 -45.55 -7.95
CA VAL A 126 8.93 -46.14 -8.00
C VAL A 126 9.01 -47.35 -7.07
N GLY A 127 8.52 -47.24 -5.84
CA GLY A 127 8.47 -48.33 -4.86
C GLY A 127 9.84 -48.75 -4.34
N ALA A 128 9.87 -49.95 -3.72
CA ALA A 128 11.09 -50.55 -3.19
C ALA A 128 12.02 -51.01 -4.31
N PRO A 129 13.35 -51.02 -4.07
CA PRO A 129 14.01 -50.73 -2.81
C PRO A 129 14.27 -49.24 -2.53
N ARG A 130 14.11 -48.34 -3.54
CA ARG A 130 14.49 -46.91 -3.44
C ARG A 130 13.54 -46.13 -2.55
N TYR A 131 12.25 -46.37 -2.65
CA TYR A 131 11.19 -45.73 -1.86
C TYR A 131 10.29 -46.81 -1.20
N PRO A 132 10.73 -47.41 -0.10
CA PRO A 132 9.96 -48.45 0.57
C PRO A 132 8.69 -47.91 1.18
N THR A 133 7.64 -48.72 1.20
CA THR A 133 6.32 -48.35 1.77
C THR A 133 6.40 -47.91 3.23
N SER A 134 7.42 -48.36 3.99
CA SER A 134 7.66 -47.88 5.36
C SER A 134 7.84 -46.33 5.48
N GLN A 135 8.17 -45.66 4.40
CA GLN A 135 8.36 -44.19 4.39
C GLN A 135 7.07 -43.38 4.27
N TRP A 136 5.92 -44.03 4.08
CA TRP A 136 4.63 -43.30 3.94
C TRP A 136 4.32 -42.44 5.18
N HIS A 137 4.67 -42.91 6.39
CA HIS A 137 4.45 -42.16 7.62
C HIS A 137 5.19 -40.81 7.60
N ALA A 138 6.44 -40.80 7.15
CA ALA A 138 7.23 -39.57 7.01
C ALA A 138 6.60 -38.64 5.98
N GLY A 139 6.12 -39.16 4.84
CA GLY A 139 5.43 -38.39 3.82
C GLY A 139 4.17 -37.69 4.34
N VAL A 140 3.31 -38.46 5.03
CA VAL A 140 2.10 -37.91 5.67
C VAL A 140 2.47 -36.86 6.72
N LEU A 141 3.46 -37.13 7.56
CA LEU A 141 3.92 -36.18 8.58
C LEU A 141 4.39 -34.86 7.96
N PHE A 142 5.15 -34.88 6.87
CA PHE A 142 5.56 -33.64 6.18
C PHE A 142 4.39 -32.85 5.60
N VAL A 143 3.38 -33.53 5.06
CA VAL A 143 2.15 -32.87 4.56
C VAL A 143 1.39 -32.21 5.72
N VAL A 144 1.25 -32.91 6.85
CA VAL A 144 0.57 -32.37 8.05
C VAL A 144 1.35 -31.15 8.60
N ILE A 145 2.68 -31.27 8.70
CA ILE A 145 3.54 -30.14 9.14
C ILE A 145 3.41 -28.97 8.17
N ALA A 146 3.45 -29.21 6.85
CA ALA A 146 3.34 -28.18 5.83
C ALA A 146 1.97 -27.46 5.93
N ALA A 147 0.90 -28.21 6.06
CA ALA A 147 -0.45 -27.66 6.22
C ALA A 147 -0.59 -26.86 7.52
N GLY A 148 -0.15 -27.43 8.66
CA GLY A 148 -0.18 -26.77 9.96
C GLY A 148 0.62 -25.47 9.96
N LEU A 149 1.86 -25.50 9.43
CA LEU A 149 2.70 -24.32 9.30
C LEU A 149 2.04 -23.26 8.43
N GLY A 150 1.57 -23.62 7.23
CA GLY A 150 0.93 -22.72 6.29
C GLY A 150 -0.31 -22.06 6.88
N ILE A 151 -1.20 -22.82 7.47
CA ILE A 151 -2.43 -22.31 8.10
C ILE A 151 -2.11 -21.38 9.27
N THR A 152 -1.19 -21.78 10.15
CA THR A 152 -0.82 -20.98 11.33
C THR A 152 -0.18 -19.65 10.94
N VAL A 153 0.79 -19.66 10.02
CA VAL A 153 1.46 -18.45 9.55
C VAL A 153 0.48 -17.53 8.82
N MET A 154 -0.35 -18.07 7.94
CA MET A 154 -1.36 -17.28 7.24
C MET A 154 -2.36 -16.63 8.20
N HIS A 155 -2.84 -17.39 9.20
CA HIS A 155 -3.74 -16.86 10.22
C HIS A 155 -3.09 -15.74 11.03
N LEU A 156 -1.82 -15.91 11.43
CA LEU A 156 -1.07 -14.90 12.16
C LEU A 156 -0.90 -13.62 11.33
N VAL A 157 -0.49 -13.76 10.06
CA VAL A 157 -0.30 -12.61 9.15
C VAL A 157 -1.61 -11.85 8.94
N THR A 158 -2.70 -12.55 8.68
CA THR A 158 -4.02 -11.90 8.49
C THR A 158 -4.51 -11.22 9.77
N ARG A 159 -4.24 -11.81 10.93
CA ARG A 159 -4.57 -11.19 12.22
C ARG A 159 -3.75 -9.93 12.48
N VAL A 160 -2.43 -9.97 12.25
CA VAL A 160 -1.56 -8.80 12.39
C VAL A 160 -1.98 -7.68 11.43
N GLN A 161 -2.28 -8.01 10.18
CA GLN A 161 -2.80 -7.03 9.22
C GLN A 161 -4.11 -6.40 9.70
N GLY A 162 -5.04 -7.21 10.22
CA GLY A 162 -6.29 -6.72 10.80
C GLY A 162 -6.07 -5.77 11.98
N LEU A 163 -5.17 -6.10 12.91
CA LEU A 163 -4.82 -5.24 14.04
C LEU A 163 -4.16 -3.92 13.59
N MET A 164 -3.27 -3.98 12.59
CA MET A 164 -2.66 -2.79 11.99
C MET A 164 -3.73 -1.89 11.35
N HIS A 165 -4.70 -2.44 10.62
CA HIS A 165 -5.81 -1.66 10.08
C HIS A 165 -6.66 -1.00 11.18
N GLN A 166 -6.91 -1.71 12.29
CA GLN A 166 -7.63 -1.14 13.44
C GLN A 166 -6.83 0.00 14.09
N LEU A 167 -5.51 -0.15 14.25
CA LEU A 167 -4.64 0.92 14.78
C LEU A 167 -4.63 2.14 13.84
N HIS A 168 -4.49 1.95 12.53
CA HIS A 168 -4.60 3.05 11.57
C HIS A 168 -5.99 3.71 11.58
N ALA A 169 -7.07 2.92 11.80
CA ALA A 169 -8.42 3.46 11.95
C ALA A 169 -8.60 4.30 13.23
N LEU A 170 -7.77 4.09 14.27
CA LEU A 170 -7.74 4.91 15.48
C LEU A 170 -6.85 6.15 15.34
N ALA A 171 -5.91 6.16 14.40
CA ALA A 171 -5.12 7.33 14.10
C ALA A 171 -6.02 8.49 13.67
N ARG A 172 -5.75 9.69 14.16
CA ARG A 172 -6.49 10.92 13.86
C ARG A 172 -5.77 11.79 12.85
N THR A 173 -4.52 11.49 12.56
CA THR A 173 -3.65 12.23 11.64
C THR A 173 -3.32 11.42 10.40
N ASP A 174 -2.97 12.09 9.32
CA ASP A 174 -2.41 11.51 8.11
C ASP A 174 -0.91 11.23 8.31
N ASP A 175 -0.48 10.02 8.04
CA ASP A 175 0.91 9.57 8.30
C ASP A 175 1.97 10.32 7.48
N LEU A 176 1.59 10.89 6.33
CA LEU A 176 2.53 11.60 5.46
C LEU A 176 2.69 13.05 5.88
N THR A 177 1.58 13.73 6.15
CA THR A 177 1.53 15.19 6.31
C THR A 177 1.33 15.65 7.76
N GLY A 178 0.91 14.76 8.66
CA GLY A 178 0.66 15.07 10.08
C GLY A 178 -0.67 15.76 10.37
N VAL A 179 -1.35 16.31 9.37
CA VAL A 179 -2.66 16.96 9.56
C VAL A 179 -3.78 15.97 9.83
N ALA A 180 -4.97 16.46 10.18
CA ALA A 180 -6.12 15.59 10.42
C ALA A 180 -6.40 14.68 9.21
N ASN A 181 -6.59 13.40 9.44
CA ASN A 181 -7.04 12.50 8.39
C ASN A 181 -8.55 12.69 8.14
N ARG A 182 -9.05 12.13 7.03
CA ARG A 182 -10.44 12.25 6.61
C ARG A 182 -11.44 11.97 7.74
N ARG A 183 -11.18 10.94 8.56
CA ARG A 183 -12.07 10.56 9.67
C ARG A 183 -12.09 11.62 10.76
N ALA A 184 -10.92 12.01 11.25
CA ALA A 184 -10.79 13.02 12.30
C ALA A 184 -11.38 14.36 11.86
N TRP A 185 -11.11 14.76 10.61
CA TRP A 185 -11.65 15.99 10.05
C TRP A 185 -13.19 15.94 9.94
N THR A 186 -13.76 14.82 9.48
CA THR A 186 -15.23 14.66 9.43
C THR A 186 -15.88 14.73 10.81
N GLU A 187 -15.22 14.18 11.84
CA GLU A 187 -15.71 14.31 13.23
C GLU A 187 -15.67 15.75 13.72
N LEU A 188 -14.63 16.52 13.38
CA LEU A 188 -14.52 17.94 13.67
C LEU A 188 -15.60 18.75 12.93
N LEU A 189 -15.79 18.50 11.64
CA LEU A 189 -16.85 19.14 10.86
C LEU A 189 -18.23 18.98 11.51
N ARG A 190 -18.59 17.78 11.97
CA ARG A 190 -19.88 17.55 12.65
C ARG A 190 -20.02 18.39 13.91
N ARG A 191 -18.95 18.54 14.68
CA ARG A 191 -18.95 19.37 15.90
C ARG A 191 -19.08 20.83 15.57
N GLU A 192 -18.35 21.32 14.58
CA GLU A 192 -18.39 22.73 14.18
C GLU A 192 -19.72 23.11 13.53
N LEU A 193 -20.34 22.24 12.74
CA LEU A 193 -21.69 22.44 12.22
C LEU A 193 -22.73 22.57 13.36
N ALA A 194 -22.65 21.70 14.37
CA ALA A 194 -23.53 21.77 15.53
C ALA A 194 -23.28 23.04 16.37
N PHE A 195 -22.03 23.48 16.48
CA PHE A 195 -21.63 24.70 17.16
C PHE A 195 -22.15 25.95 16.41
N SER A 196 -21.89 26.02 15.09
CA SER A 196 -22.32 27.10 14.20
C SER A 196 -23.87 27.32 14.27
N ARG A 197 -24.66 26.24 14.19
CA ARG A 197 -26.11 26.29 14.33
C ARG A 197 -26.55 26.86 15.66
N ARG A 198 -25.93 26.47 16.77
CA ARG A 198 -26.30 26.91 18.11
C ARG A 198 -25.92 28.37 18.38
N THR A 199 -24.80 28.81 17.83
CA THR A 199 -24.24 30.14 18.09
C THR A 199 -24.53 31.14 17.01
N LEU A 200 -25.14 30.71 15.89
CA LEU A 200 -25.38 31.49 14.67
C LEU A 200 -24.09 32.14 14.12
N GLN A 201 -22.93 31.52 14.40
CA GLN A 201 -21.64 31.94 13.85
C GLN A 201 -21.40 31.31 12.48
N PRO A 202 -20.88 32.07 11.51
CA PRO A 202 -20.63 31.52 10.18
C PRO A 202 -19.57 30.42 10.24
N LEU A 203 -19.68 29.44 9.36
CA LEU A 203 -18.75 28.35 9.19
C LEU A 203 -18.50 28.14 7.71
N SER A 204 -17.25 28.16 7.27
CA SER A 204 -16.89 27.86 5.90
C SER A 204 -16.08 26.56 5.80
N VAL A 205 -16.30 25.84 4.71
CA VAL A 205 -15.60 24.61 4.36
C VAL A 205 -15.06 24.74 2.95
N ALA A 206 -13.81 24.33 2.74
CA ALA A 206 -13.24 24.27 1.39
C ALA A 206 -12.59 22.92 1.12
N ILE A 207 -12.66 22.47 -0.13
CA ILE A 207 -11.86 21.38 -0.67
C ILE A 207 -10.79 22.00 -1.55
N LEU A 208 -9.53 21.61 -1.32
CA LEU A 208 -8.34 22.06 -2.03
C LEU A 208 -7.75 20.88 -2.78
N ASP A 209 -7.31 21.07 -4.02
CA ASP A 209 -6.68 20.03 -4.83
C ASP A 209 -5.47 20.62 -5.57
N LEU A 210 -4.33 19.98 -5.41
CA LEU A 210 -3.08 20.42 -6.02
C LEU A 210 -3.11 20.25 -7.53
N ASP A 211 -3.04 21.36 -8.24
CA ASP A 211 -3.11 21.36 -9.70
C ASP A 211 -1.90 20.64 -10.31
N HIS A 212 -2.18 19.72 -11.25
CA HIS A 212 -1.18 18.94 -11.97
C HIS A 212 -0.28 18.04 -11.11
N PHE A 213 -0.68 17.71 -9.87
CA PHE A 213 0.11 16.87 -8.96
C PHE A 213 0.46 15.50 -9.56
N LYS A 214 -0.47 14.86 -10.27
CA LYS A 214 -0.20 13.58 -10.94
C LYS A 214 0.97 13.72 -11.93
N ARG A 215 1.00 14.78 -12.75
CA ARG A 215 2.09 15.02 -13.70
C ARG A 215 3.43 15.23 -12.98
N PHE A 216 3.43 16.02 -11.91
CA PHE A 216 4.61 16.21 -11.07
C PHE A 216 5.12 14.87 -10.50
N ASN A 217 4.23 14.02 -10.00
CA ASN A 217 4.58 12.70 -9.48
C ASN A 217 5.14 11.77 -10.58
N ASP A 218 4.55 11.78 -11.79
CA ASP A 218 5.01 10.98 -12.92
C ASP A 218 6.41 11.44 -13.42
N GLU A 219 6.71 12.75 -13.37
CA GLU A 219 7.99 13.33 -13.79
C GLU A 219 9.10 13.19 -12.74
N HIS A 220 8.79 13.33 -11.43
CA HIS A 220 9.79 13.44 -10.35
C HIS A 220 9.77 12.24 -9.38
N GLY A 221 8.78 11.36 -9.50
CA GLY A 221 8.59 10.17 -8.67
C GLY A 221 8.01 10.44 -7.28
N HIS A 222 7.49 9.36 -6.66
CA HIS A 222 6.80 9.42 -5.37
C HIS A 222 7.58 10.11 -4.24
N PRO A 223 8.91 9.92 -4.07
CA PRO A 223 9.62 10.60 -2.98
C PRO A 223 9.65 12.12 -3.10
N ALA A 224 9.64 12.66 -4.34
CA ALA A 224 9.56 14.10 -4.57
C ALA A 224 8.14 14.62 -4.33
N ALA A 225 7.13 13.89 -4.80
CA ALA A 225 5.73 14.18 -4.55
C ALA A 225 5.38 14.20 -3.05
N ASP A 226 5.88 13.22 -2.29
CA ASP A 226 5.72 13.17 -0.83
C ASP A 226 6.37 14.38 -0.12
N ARG A 227 7.54 14.82 -0.60
CA ARG A 227 8.18 16.04 -0.07
C ARG A 227 7.36 17.29 -0.37
N LEU A 228 6.85 17.42 -1.60
CA LEU A 228 5.99 18.53 -1.99
C LEU A 228 4.78 18.63 -1.06
N LEU A 229 4.06 17.51 -0.83
CA LEU A 229 2.90 17.48 0.06
C LEU A 229 3.25 17.93 1.48
N ARG A 230 4.36 17.44 2.07
CA ARG A 230 4.79 17.84 3.42
C ARG A 230 5.13 19.33 3.50
N THR A 231 5.89 19.83 2.53
CA THR A 231 6.31 21.24 2.50
C THR A 231 5.11 22.16 2.30
N THR A 232 4.17 21.78 1.43
CA THR A 232 2.94 22.55 1.19
C THR A 232 2.10 22.66 2.46
N VAL A 233 1.86 21.52 3.12
CA VAL A 233 1.08 21.51 4.37
C VAL A 233 1.75 22.32 5.46
N ALA A 234 3.05 22.17 5.66
CA ALA A 234 3.80 22.96 6.65
C ALA A 234 3.69 24.47 6.37
N GLY A 235 3.74 24.88 5.10
CA GLY A 235 3.52 26.28 4.72
C GLY A 235 2.10 26.75 5.00
N TRP A 236 1.09 25.91 4.72
CA TRP A 236 -0.31 26.24 4.99
C TRP A 236 -0.60 26.35 6.49
N GLU A 237 -0.06 25.46 7.34
CA GLU A 237 -0.23 25.53 8.78
C GLU A 237 0.27 26.86 9.37
N THR A 238 1.35 27.42 8.83
CA THR A 238 1.84 28.74 9.28
C THR A 238 0.92 29.90 8.89
N ALA A 239 0.09 29.68 7.87
CA ALA A 239 -0.86 30.66 7.36
C ALA A 239 -2.28 30.50 7.95
N LEU A 240 -2.56 29.46 8.72
CA LEU A 240 -3.83 29.18 9.37
C LEU A 240 -3.82 29.69 10.83
N ARG A 241 -5.03 29.96 11.37
CA ARG A 241 -5.22 30.24 12.78
C ARG A 241 -5.29 28.94 13.57
N GLU A 242 -5.09 29.00 14.86
CA GLU A 242 -5.20 27.83 15.75
C GLU A 242 -6.60 27.15 15.69
N THR A 243 -7.64 27.94 15.40
CA THR A 243 -9.01 27.46 15.26
C THR A 243 -9.31 26.84 13.88
N ASP A 244 -8.50 27.17 12.86
CA ASP A 244 -8.68 26.65 11.52
C ASP A 244 -8.16 25.22 11.45
N VAL A 245 -8.87 24.32 10.79
CA VAL A 245 -8.44 22.92 10.70
C VAL A 245 -8.23 22.52 9.26
N ILE A 246 -7.01 22.10 8.96
CA ILE A 246 -6.70 21.44 7.71
C ILE A 246 -6.69 19.92 7.89
N GLY A 247 -7.19 19.19 6.90
CA GLY A 247 -7.16 17.74 6.84
C GLY A 247 -6.80 17.26 5.45
N ARG A 248 -6.25 16.05 5.37
CA ARG A 248 -6.01 15.37 4.11
C ARG A 248 -7.16 14.43 3.78
N TRP A 249 -7.79 14.68 2.63
CA TRP A 249 -8.94 13.89 2.18
C TRP A 249 -8.50 12.62 1.45
N GLY A 250 -7.44 12.70 0.66
CA GLY A 250 -6.80 11.59 -0.04
C GLY A 250 -5.90 12.08 -1.16
N GLY A 251 -4.84 11.35 -1.47
CA GLY A 251 -3.91 11.72 -2.55
C GLY A 251 -3.36 13.14 -2.40
N ASP A 252 -3.76 14.01 -3.31
CA ASP A 252 -3.45 15.43 -3.43
C ASP A 252 -4.61 16.36 -3.00
N GLU A 253 -5.68 15.79 -2.44
CA GLU A 253 -6.85 16.52 -1.97
C GLU A 253 -6.76 16.84 -0.47
N PHE A 254 -7.04 18.08 -0.12
CA PHE A 254 -7.08 18.58 1.25
C PHE A 254 -8.43 19.24 1.53
N VAL A 255 -8.80 19.30 2.80
CA VAL A 255 -10.04 19.90 3.28
C VAL A 255 -9.72 20.92 4.35
N LEU A 256 -10.42 22.05 4.30
CA LEU A 256 -10.24 23.17 5.21
C LEU A 256 -11.56 23.44 5.93
N LEU A 257 -11.49 23.59 7.23
CA LEU A 257 -12.61 23.94 8.12
C LEU A 257 -12.28 25.27 8.78
N LEU A 258 -13.11 26.27 8.58
CA LEU A 258 -12.90 27.64 9.01
C LEU A 258 -14.06 28.08 9.92
N PRO A 259 -13.96 27.86 11.24
CA PRO A 259 -14.96 28.33 12.20
C PRO A 259 -14.99 29.87 12.28
N THR A 260 -16.17 30.42 12.52
CA THR A 260 -16.39 31.87 12.64
C THR A 260 -15.89 32.68 11.45
N CYS A 261 -16.05 32.11 10.25
CA CYS A 261 -15.56 32.68 8.99
C CYS A 261 -16.62 32.48 7.91
N ASP A 262 -17.14 33.58 7.37
CA ASP A 262 -18.05 33.58 6.24
C ASP A 262 -17.31 33.30 4.90
N ALA A 263 -18.02 33.19 3.80
CA ALA A 263 -17.42 32.92 2.49
C ALA A 263 -16.44 34.01 2.08
N GLY A 264 -16.67 35.27 2.42
CA GLY A 264 -15.77 36.39 2.11
C GLY A 264 -14.44 36.25 2.85
N CYS A 265 -14.50 36.03 4.18
CA CYS A 265 -13.33 35.74 5.01
C CYS A 265 -12.57 34.50 4.49
N ALA A 266 -13.29 33.42 4.14
CA ALA A 266 -12.67 32.17 3.67
C ALA A 266 -11.88 32.34 2.37
N VAL A 267 -12.32 33.19 1.45
CA VAL A 267 -11.57 33.54 0.24
C VAL A 267 -10.20 34.16 0.60
N PHE A 268 -10.17 35.09 1.55
CA PHE A 268 -8.90 35.69 2.00
C PHE A 268 -7.97 34.66 2.62
N VAL A 269 -8.50 33.71 3.40
CA VAL A 269 -7.70 32.61 3.95
C VAL A 269 -7.10 31.76 2.82
N ILE A 270 -7.91 31.38 1.83
CA ILE A 270 -7.45 30.57 0.69
C ILE A 270 -6.38 31.31 -0.12
N GLU A 271 -6.52 32.63 -0.37
CA GLU A 271 -5.48 33.42 -1.05
C GLU A 271 -4.20 33.51 -0.22
N ARG A 272 -4.31 33.61 1.11
CA ARG A 272 -3.13 33.54 2.01
C ARG A 272 -2.42 32.20 1.92
N LEU A 273 -3.14 31.07 1.80
CA LEU A 273 -2.57 29.76 1.57
C LEU A 273 -1.82 29.70 0.21
N ARG A 274 -2.38 30.31 -0.84
CA ARG A 274 -1.70 30.40 -2.15
C ARG A 274 -0.40 31.18 -2.06
N ALA A 275 -0.42 32.31 -1.35
CA ALA A 275 0.76 33.14 -1.16
C ALA A 275 1.85 32.43 -0.33
N ALA A 276 1.47 31.59 0.63
CA ALA A 276 2.41 30.83 1.46
C ALA A 276 3.12 29.72 0.70
N CYS A 277 2.50 29.16 -0.36
CA CYS A 277 3.04 28.03 -1.11
C CYS A 277 2.92 28.25 -2.64
N PRO A 278 3.68 29.20 -3.21
CA PRO A 278 3.57 29.54 -4.64
C PRO A 278 4.00 28.38 -5.57
N ASP A 279 4.86 27.51 -5.10
CA ASP A 279 5.37 26.34 -5.85
C ASP A 279 4.38 25.15 -5.89
N ALA A 280 3.29 25.24 -5.13
CA ALA A 280 2.25 24.22 -5.05
C ALA A 280 0.89 24.81 -5.46
N PRO A 281 0.66 25.10 -6.75
CA PRO A 281 -0.61 25.65 -7.20
C PRO A 281 -1.76 24.70 -6.91
N PHE A 282 -2.91 25.26 -6.48
CA PHE A 282 -4.10 24.48 -6.17
C PHE A 282 -5.39 25.20 -6.59
N SER A 283 -6.42 24.42 -6.85
CA SER A 283 -7.78 24.87 -7.04
C SER A 283 -8.59 24.63 -5.76
N ALA A 284 -9.57 25.50 -5.48
CA ALA A 284 -10.39 25.41 -4.28
C ALA A 284 -11.89 25.49 -4.59
N GLY A 285 -12.68 24.63 -3.95
CA GLY A 285 -14.13 24.73 -3.89
C GLY A 285 -14.56 25.11 -2.48
N LEU A 286 -15.25 26.22 -2.34
CA LEU A 286 -15.65 26.83 -1.06
C LEU A 286 -17.16 26.81 -0.89
N VAL A 287 -17.61 26.48 0.33
CA VAL A 287 -19.00 26.50 0.75
C VAL A 287 -19.12 27.18 2.11
N GLU A 288 -20.07 28.06 2.29
CA GLU A 288 -20.51 28.55 3.59
C GLU A 288 -21.68 27.68 4.09
N ALA A 289 -21.56 27.17 5.31
CA ALA A 289 -22.57 26.32 5.91
C ALA A 289 -23.88 27.10 6.18
N THR A 290 -24.99 26.45 5.92
CA THR A 290 -26.36 26.92 6.28
C THR A 290 -26.87 26.10 7.46
N GLU A 291 -28.07 26.51 7.99
CA GLU A 291 -28.72 25.76 9.08
C GLU A 291 -29.01 24.30 8.70
N ASP A 292 -29.31 24.04 7.42
CA ASP A 292 -29.66 22.70 6.91
C ASP A 292 -28.46 21.90 6.44
N SER A 293 -27.23 22.47 6.43
CA SER A 293 -26.02 21.80 5.92
C SER A 293 -25.69 20.57 6.73
N THR A 294 -25.58 19.41 6.09
CA THR A 294 -25.03 18.19 6.69
C THR A 294 -23.56 18.02 6.28
N PRO A 295 -22.76 17.21 6.98
CA PRO A 295 -21.39 16.93 6.55
C PRO A 295 -21.33 16.41 5.12
N GLU A 296 -22.28 15.60 4.73
CA GLU A 296 -22.36 15.00 3.41
C GLU A 296 -22.72 16.03 2.33
N SER A 297 -23.72 16.91 2.61
CA SER A 297 -24.15 17.95 1.65
C SER A 297 -23.06 19.00 1.44
N ILE A 298 -22.43 19.47 2.51
CA ILE A 298 -21.41 20.54 2.42
C ILE A 298 -20.16 20.08 1.67
N ILE A 299 -19.77 18.81 1.85
CA ILE A 299 -18.66 18.21 1.10
C ILE A 299 -19.03 18.07 -0.38
N ALA A 300 -20.25 17.60 -0.70
CA ALA A 300 -20.70 17.46 -2.07
C ALA A 300 -20.79 18.82 -2.79
N GLU A 301 -21.24 19.85 -2.11
CA GLU A 301 -21.30 21.21 -2.66
C GLU A 301 -19.90 21.80 -2.88
N ALA A 302 -18.96 21.57 -1.94
CA ALA A 302 -17.57 21.98 -2.09
C ALA A 302 -16.87 21.27 -3.26
N ASP A 303 -17.17 19.99 -3.49
CA ASP A 303 -16.64 19.22 -4.62
C ASP A 303 -17.16 19.76 -5.96
N ILE A 304 -18.45 20.09 -6.05
CA ILE A 304 -19.04 20.74 -7.24
C ILE A 304 -18.34 22.08 -7.51
N ALA A 305 -18.12 22.90 -6.48
CA ALA A 305 -17.42 24.17 -6.60
C ALA A 305 -15.97 23.97 -7.03
N LEU A 306 -15.25 23.00 -6.47
CA LEU A 306 -13.89 22.66 -6.89
C LEU A 306 -13.83 22.25 -8.36
N TYR A 307 -14.77 21.44 -8.81
CA TYR A 307 -14.88 21.09 -10.23
C TYR A 307 -15.04 22.33 -11.13
N GLN A 308 -15.85 23.32 -10.70
CA GLN A 308 -15.97 24.60 -11.41
C GLN A 308 -14.67 25.38 -11.45
N ALA A 309 -13.95 25.47 -10.32
CA ALA A 309 -12.63 26.11 -10.25
C ALA A 309 -11.64 25.49 -11.24
N LYS A 310 -11.59 24.17 -11.30
CA LYS A 310 -10.74 23.43 -12.25
C LYS A 310 -11.12 23.67 -13.71
N ARG A 311 -12.41 23.79 -14.02
CA ARG A 311 -12.89 24.10 -15.38
C ARG A 311 -12.60 25.55 -15.81
N ASN A 312 -12.58 26.49 -14.87
CA ASN A 312 -12.33 27.90 -15.12
C ASN A 312 -10.85 28.28 -15.27
N GLY A 313 -9.98 27.29 -15.45
CA GLY A 313 -8.54 27.50 -15.73
C GLY A 313 -7.61 27.10 -14.60
N ARG A 314 -8.13 26.52 -13.49
CA ARG A 314 -7.35 26.16 -12.30
C ARG A 314 -6.77 27.34 -11.55
N MET A 315 -5.98 27.09 -10.49
CA MET A 315 -5.44 28.15 -9.61
C MET A 315 -6.51 29.16 -9.19
N ALA A 316 -7.74 28.70 -9.01
CA ALA A 316 -8.93 29.51 -8.76
C ALA A 316 -9.71 29.00 -7.55
N THR A 317 -10.53 29.87 -6.97
CA THR A 317 -11.51 29.54 -5.93
C THR A 317 -12.91 29.73 -6.51
N ALA A 318 -13.72 28.68 -6.47
CA ALA A 318 -15.15 28.80 -6.77
C ALA A 318 -15.97 28.64 -5.49
N ILE A 319 -17.04 29.43 -5.36
CA ILE A 319 -17.94 29.42 -4.19
C ILE A 319 -19.25 28.77 -4.61
N SER A 320 -19.74 27.81 -3.83
CA SER A 320 -21.05 27.19 -4.05
C SER A 320 -22.16 28.24 -3.96
N GLY A 321 -23.09 28.24 -4.93
CA GLY A 321 -24.22 29.18 -4.96
C GLY A 321 -23.92 30.60 -5.45
N LYS A 322 -22.63 30.94 -5.73
CA LYS A 322 -22.26 32.22 -6.35
C LYS A 322 -21.32 31.97 -7.53
N ILE A 323 -21.73 32.48 -8.69
CA ILE A 323 -20.92 32.42 -9.92
C ILE A 323 -19.71 33.33 -9.76
N ASP A 324 -18.54 32.73 -9.91
CA ASP A 324 -17.25 33.27 -10.38
C ASP A 324 -16.77 34.60 -9.76
N LEU A 325 -15.80 34.50 -8.86
CA LEU A 325 -14.88 35.61 -8.57
C LEU A 325 -13.49 35.32 -9.15
N GLY A 326 -13.44 35.02 -10.44
CA GLY A 326 -12.23 35.01 -11.27
C GLY A 326 -11.74 36.42 -11.64
N ARG A 327 -11.88 37.39 -10.75
CA ARG A 327 -11.27 38.72 -10.89
C ARG A 327 -10.35 38.98 -9.70
N ARG A 328 -9.04 39.13 -9.99
CA ARG A 328 -8.10 39.74 -9.04
C ARG A 328 -8.76 40.99 -8.46
N PRO A 329 -8.89 41.13 -7.12
CA PRO A 329 -9.35 42.37 -6.54
C PRO A 329 -8.43 43.50 -7.05
N ARG A 330 -9.01 44.56 -7.60
CA ARG A 330 -8.23 45.74 -8.00
C ARG A 330 -7.57 46.32 -6.76
N ARG A 331 -6.31 46.72 -6.87
CA ARG A 331 -5.48 47.28 -5.79
C ARG A 331 -6.17 48.40 -4.98
N SER A 332 -7.24 48.97 -5.51
CA SER A 332 -8.06 50.03 -4.87
C SER A 332 -9.02 49.52 -3.78
N GLU A 333 -9.44 48.26 -3.84
CA GLU A 333 -10.41 47.71 -2.86
C GLU A 333 -9.74 47.19 -1.58
N VAL A 334 -8.44 46.87 -1.63
CA VAL A 334 -7.64 46.46 -0.46
C VAL A 334 -7.32 47.64 0.47
N SER A 335 -7.38 48.86 -0.03
CA SER A 335 -7.07 50.08 0.75
C SER A 335 -8.22 50.57 1.62
N GLU A 336 -9.46 50.18 1.32
CA GLU A 336 -10.66 50.60 2.09
C GLU A 336 -11.00 49.67 3.24
N ALA A 337 -10.56 48.41 3.21
CA ALA A 337 -10.84 47.42 4.28
C ALA A 337 -9.82 47.42 5.44
N VAL A 338 -8.82 48.30 5.39
CA VAL A 338 -7.75 48.46 6.41
C VAL A 338 -7.88 49.83 7.13
N ARG A 339 -8.91 50.58 6.87
CA ARG A 339 -9.32 51.74 7.69
C ARG A 339 -10.56 51.36 8.47
#